data_c6db1e4c01ae46fdd07100c4f0e08d65
#
_entry.id   c6db1e4c01ae46fdd07100c4f0e08d65
#
_cell.length_a   1.000
_cell.length_b   1.000
_cell.length_c   1.000
_cell.angle_alpha   90.00
_cell.angle_beta   90.00
_cell.angle_gamma   90.00
#
_symmetry.space_group_name_H-M   'P 1'
#
loop_
_entity.id
_entity.type
_entity.pdbx_description
1 polymer ?
#
loop_
_entity_poly.entity_id
_entity_poly.type
_entity_poly.pdbx_seq_one_letter_code
_entity_poly.pdbx_strand_id
1 'polypeptide(L)'
;MSIKYEIAYFSAEIGISSSLPTYSGGLGVLAGDHLKAAGDVGLNICGITLLYKEGYFKQRVDEKGEQSETYPKFDPNPLLEKTSIEFSLKLRGRDVWIKVFKFTYKSKSGLKIPIFFLDTDHEKNKKEDRILTLRLYSGDKN
;
A
#
# COMPACT_ATOMS: atom_id res chain seq x y z
N MET A 1 0.80 25.12 -0.85
CA MET A 1 2.16 24.74 -1.30
C MET A 1 1.99 23.57 -2.27
N SER A 2 2.19 23.79 -3.57
CA SER A 2 2.07 22.72 -4.58
C SER A 2 3.35 21.89 -4.55
N ILE A 3 3.27 20.66 -4.04
CA ILE A 3 4.38 19.71 -4.12
C ILE A 3 4.38 19.16 -5.55
N LYS A 4 5.35 19.55 -6.34
CA LYS A 4 5.50 19.08 -7.71
C LYS A 4 6.48 17.92 -7.73
N TYR A 5 5.98 16.69 -7.87
CA TYR A 5 6.82 15.55 -8.20
C TYR A 5 6.95 15.43 -9.71
N GLU A 6 8.14 15.08 -10.17
CA GLU A 6 8.41 14.91 -11.61
C GLU A 6 8.04 13.50 -12.07
N ILE A 7 8.12 12.52 -11.14
CA ILE A 7 7.91 11.11 -11.42
C ILE A 7 6.92 10.55 -10.40
N ALA A 8 5.90 9.84 -10.88
CA ALA A 8 5.01 9.03 -10.06
C ALA A 8 5.19 7.54 -10.41
N TYR A 9 5.64 6.76 -9.45
CA TYR A 9 5.86 5.33 -9.59
C TYR A 9 4.69 4.55 -9.02
N PHE A 10 3.94 3.88 -9.88
CA PHE A 10 2.79 3.07 -9.52
C PHE A 10 3.18 1.60 -9.40
N SER A 11 2.83 0.96 -8.30
CA SER A 11 3.00 -0.48 -8.12
C SER A 11 1.88 -1.03 -7.25
N ALA A 12 1.43 -2.25 -7.54
CA ALA A 12 0.48 -2.96 -6.70
C ALA A 12 1.07 -3.30 -5.32
N GLU A 13 2.38 -3.44 -5.22
CA GLU A 13 3.12 -3.70 -4.00
C GLU A 13 4.31 -2.74 -3.88
N ILE A 14 4.55 -2.21 -2.68
CA ILE A 14 5.78 -1.45 -2.37
C ILE A 14 6.31 -1.89 -1.01
N GLY A 15 7.41 -2.62 -1.01
CA GLY A 15 8.13 -3.08 0.19
C GLY A 15 9.10 -2.03 0.72
N ILE A 16 8.58 -0.89 1.20
CA ILE A 16 9.42 0.21 1.68
C ILE A 16 9.89 0.00 3.11
N SER A 17 9.11 -0.69 3.93
CA SER A 17 9.39 -0.99 5.33
C SER A 17 8.80 -2.34 5.71
N SER A 18 9.51 -3.10 6.54
CA SER A 18 9.02 -4.38 7.09
C SER A 18 7.82 -4.21 8.04
N SER A 19 7.61 -3.00 8.55
CA SER A 19 6.45 -2.67 9.40
C SER A 19 5.16 -2.44 8.61
N LEU A 20 5.24 -2.32 7.27
CA LEU A 20 4.12 -2.09 6.37
C LEU A 20 3.82 -3.37 5.58
N PRO A 21 2.75 -4.11 5.87
CA PRO A 21 2.42 -5.39 5.22
C PRO A 21 1.77 -5.16 3.84
N THR A 22 2.33 -4.26 3.04
CA THR A 22 1.83 -3.85 1.73
C THR A 22 2.53 -4.55 0.57
N TYR A 23 3.23 -5.62 0.86
CA TYR A 23 3.92 -6.46 -0.13
C TYR A 23 4.01 -7.92 0.36
N SER A 24 4.19 -8.85 -0.56
CA SER A 24 4.38 -10.27 -0.25
C SER A 24 5.64 -10.88 -0.83
N GLY A 25 6.12 -10.38 -1.95
CA GLY A 25 7.22 -11.01 -2.68
C GLY A 25 8.10 -10.04 -3.45
N GLY A 26 8.76 -10.60 -4.47
CA GLY A 26 9.79 -9.90 -5.26
C GLY A 26 9.34 -8.59 -5.91
N LEU A 27 8.07 -8.51 -6.35
CA LEU A 27 7.52 -7.28 -6.92
C LEU A 27 7.61 -6.12 -5.92
N GLY A 28 7.16 -6.36 -4.70
CA GLY A 28 7.20 -5.33 -3.66
C GLY A 28 8.61 -4.96 -3.23
N VAL A 29 9.50 -5.95 -3.13
CA VAL A 29 10.93 -5.73 -2.80
C VAL A 29 11.58 -4.86 -3.88
N LEU A 30 11.40 -5.21 -5.16
CA LEU A 30 11.94 -4.44 -6.29
C LEU A 30 11.42 -3.00 -6.27
N ALA A 31 10.11 -2.81 -6.09
CA ALA A 31 9.50 -1.48 -6.04
C ALA A 31 10.03 -0.63 -4.88
N GLY A 32 10.18 -1.23 -3.70
CA GLY A 32 10.75 -0.56 -2.52
C GLY A 32 12.20 -0.16 -2.73
N ASP A 33 13.03 -1.06 -3.26
CA ASP A 33 14.44 -0.80 -3.52
C ASP A 33 14.63 0.25 -4.63
N HIS A 34 13.78 0.23 -5.66
CA HIS A 34 13.77 1.25 -6.71
C HIS A 34 13.51 2.65 -6.12
N LEU A 35 12.50 2.80 -5.27
CA LEU A 35 12.19 4.09 -4.65
C LEU A 35 13.31 4.56 -3.70
N LYS A 36 13.92 3.63 -2.93
CA LYS A 36 15.07 3.95 -2.07
C LYS A 36 16.25 4.43 -2.89
N ALA A 37 16.61 3.68 -3.95
CA ALA A 37 17.71 4.04 -4.84
C ALA A 37 17.47 5.38 -5.56
N ALA A 38 16.25 5.60 -6.05
CA ALA A 38 15.85 6.88 -6.65
C ALA A 38 16.05 8.06 -5.68
N GLY A 39 15.66 7.87 -4.41
CA GLY A 39 15.90 8.86 -3.36
C GLY A 39 17.37 9.09 -3.09
N ASP A 40 18.18 8.03 -3.07
CA ASP A 40 19.62 8.12 -2.78
C ASP A 40 20.39 8.88 -3.88
N VAL A 41 19.94 8.82 -5.15
CA VAL A 41 20.49 9.59 -6.26
C VAL A 41 19.82 10.96 -6.48
N GLY A 42 18.86 11.33 -5.61
CA GLY A 42 18.27 12.67 -5.61
C GLY A 42 17.12 12.88 -6.61
N LEU A 43 16.47 11.79 -7.09
CA LEU A 43 15.32 11.93 -7.99
C LEU A 43 14.07 12.43 -7.26
N ASN A 44 13.36 13.37 -7.88
CA ASN A 44 12.09 13.89 -7.38
C ASN A 44 10.93 12.96 -7.75
N ILE A 45 10.76 11.89 -6.99
CA ILE A 45 9.83 10.78 -7.24
C ILE A 45 8.88 10.58 -6.07
N CYS A 46 7.66 10.12 -6.34
CA CYS A 46 6.77 9.58 -5.34
C CYS A 46 6.31 8.16 -5.70
N GLY A 47 6.02 7.35 -4.69
CA GLY A 47 5.40 6.04 -4.85
C GLY A 47 3.88 6.12 -4.69
N ILE A 48 3.14 5.31 -5.46
CA ILE A 48 1.68 5.18 -5.34
C ILE A 48 1.33 3.71 -5.32
N THR A 49 0.62 3.28 -4.29
CA THR A 49 0.21 1.88 -4.10
C THR A 49 -1.16 1.80 -3.40
N LEU A 50 -1.66 0.59 -3.22
CA LEU A 50 -2.91 0.34 -2.50
C LEU A 50 -2.64 0.12 -1.01
N LEU A 51 -3.58 0.54 -0.16
CA LEU A 51 -3.52 0.28 1.28
C LEU A 51 -4.19 -1.05 1.60
N TYR A 52 -3.37 -2.07 1.82
CA TYR A 52 -3.86 -3.36 2.28
C TYR A 52 -3.94 -3.38 3.80
N LYS A 53 -5.15 -3.54 4.35
CA LYS A 53 -5.39 -3.69 5.79
C LYS A 53 -5.28 -5.13 6.26
N GLU A 54 -5.28 -6.08 5.32
CA GLU A 54 -4.98 -7.49 5.57
C GLU A 54 -3.76 -7.86 4.72
N GLY A 55 -2.67 -8.18 5.38
CA GLY A 55 -1.43 -8.62 4.74
C GLY A 55 -1.56 -10.00 4.11
N TYR A 56 -0.51 -10.41 3.39
CA TYR A 56 -0.40 -11.76 2.86
C TYR A 56 -0.45 -12.79 3.99
N PHE A 57 -0.97 -13.98 3.74
CA PHE A 57 -1.15 -14.99 4.77
C PHE A 57 0.18 -15.43 5.41
N LYS A 58 0.11 -15.77 6.69
CA LYS A 58 1.17 -16.45 7.41
C LYS A 58 0.77 -17.91 7.60
N GLN A 59 1.62 -18.80 7.12
CA GLN A 59 1.46 -20.22 7.24
C GLN A 59 2.04 -20.72 8.58
N ARG A 60 1.32 -21.62 9.23
CA ARG A 60 1.80 -22.39 10.36
C ARG A 60 1.58 -23.86 10.07
N VAL A 61 2.57 -24.67 10.40
CA VAL A 61 2.46 -26.13 10.40
C VAL A 61 2.55 -26.57 11.85
N ASP A 62 1.59 -27.36 12.31
CA ASP A 62 1.57 -27.89 13.66
C ASP A 62 2.44 -29.17 13.81
N GLU A 63 2.48 -29.73 15.03
CA GLU A 63 3.26 -30.94 15.33
C GLU A 63 2.76 -32.21 14.58
N LYS A 64 1.54 -32.17 14.07
CA LYS A 64 0.96 -33.26 13.25
C LYS A 64 1.17 -33.07 11.76
N GLY A 65 1.81 -31.96 11.35
CA GLY A 65 2.01 -31.61 9.96
C GLY A 65 0.77 -30.93 9.32
N GLU A 66 -0.24 -30.54 10.10
CA GLU A 66 -1.42 -29.86 9.58
C GLU A 66 -1.10 -28.37 9.37
N GLN A 67 -1.48 -27.87 8.18
CA GLN A 67 -1.24 -26.49 7.80
C GLN A 67 -2.43 -25.62 8.18
N SER A 68 -2.15 -24.48 8.79
CA SER A 68 -3.11 -23.40 9.03
C SER A 68 -2.61 -22.08 8.49
N GLU A 69 -3.55 -21.18 8.11
CA GLU A 69 -3.26 -19.88 7.55
C GLU A 69 -3.88 -18.79 8.42
N THR A 70 -3.13 -17.72 8.63
CA THR A 70 -3.61 -16.52 9.31
C THR A 70 -3.34 -15.29 8.46
N TYR A 71 -4.30 -14.36 8.40
CA TYR A 71 -4.17 -13.10 7.68
C TYR A 71 -3.97 -11.98 8.70
N PRO A 72 -2.73 -11.45 8.83
CA PRO A 72 -2.46 -10.40 9.81
C PRO A 72 -3.20 -9.12 9.44
N LYS A 73 -3.96 -8.58 10.40
CA LYS A 73 -4.60 -7.28 10.24
C LYS A 73 -3.62 -6.16 10.55
N PHE A 74 -3.71 -5.09 9.78
CA PHE A 74 -2.86 -3.91 9.89
C PHE A 74 -3.70 -2.67 10.17
N ASP A 75 -3.34 -1.95 11.23
CA ASP A 75 -3.85 -0.60 11.48
C ASP A 75 -2.86 0.41 10.90
N PRO A 76 -3.26 1.21 9.90
CA PRO A 76 -2.37 2.19 9.29
C PRO A 76 -2.06 3.38 10.19
N ASN A 77 -2.92 3.72 11.15
CA ASN A 77 -2.86 4.98 11.89
C ASN A 77 -1.54 5.25 12.64
N PRO A 78 -0.88 4.27 13.28
CA PRO A 78 0.38 4.53 13.97
C PRO A 78 1.56 4.81 13.03
N LEU A 79 1.50 4.34 11.79
CA LEU A 79 2.64 4.36 10.86
C LEU A 79 2.44 5.29 9.67
N LEU A 80 1.20 5.55 9.28
CA LEU A 80 0.85 6.36 8.12
C LEU A 80 0.19 7.67 8.54
N GLU A 81 0.59 8.75 7.91
CA GLU A 81 -0.09 10.04 8.01
C GLU A 81 -1.41 9.98 7.19
N LYS A 82 -2.55 10.21 7.85
CA LYS A 82 -3.81 10.42 7.14
C LYS A 82 -3.78 11.81 6.51
N THR A 83 -3.87 11.87 5.19
CA THR A 83 -3.92 13.16 4.47
C THR A 83 -5.36 13.68 4.38
N SER A 84 -5.51 14.94 3.95
CA SER A 84 -6.83 15.51 3.59
C SER A 84 -7.24 15.20 2.15
N ILE A 85 -6.46 14.38 1.43
CA ILE A 85 -6.72 14.08 0.01
C ILE A 85 -7.77 12.98 -0.09
N GLU A 86 -8.89 13.33 -0.72
CA GLU A 86 -9.96 12.42 -1.10
C GLU A 86 -10.38 12.72 -2.53
N PHE A 87 -10.66 11.68 -3.30
CA PHE A 87 -11.15 11.80 -4.67
C PHE A 87 -11.94 10.56 -5.07
N SER A 88 -12.63 10.60 -6.20
CA SER A 88 -13.31 9.44 -6.76
C SER A 88 -12.78 9.08 -8.13
N LEU A 89 -12.83 7.80 -8.44
CA LEU A 89 -12.55 7.25 -9.77
C LEU A 89 -13.79 6.50 -10.28
N LYS A 90 -14.03 6.59 -11.59
CA LYS A 90 -15.07 5.76 -12.23
C LYS A 90 -14.56 4.34 -12.45
N LEU A 91 -15.06 3.41 -11.63
CA LEU A 91 -14.78 1.99 -11.76
C LEU A 91 -16.08 1.25 -12.13
N ARG A 92 -16.08 0.55 -13.26
CA ARG A 92 -17.26 -0.19 -13.74
C ARG A 92 -18.55 0.67 -13.77
N GLY A 93 -18.43 1.91 -14.23
CA GLY A 93 -19.56 2.84 -14.40
C GLY A 93 -20.06 3.54 -13.13
N ARG A 94 -19.43 3.35 -11.97
CA ARG A 94 -19.78 4.00 -10.70
C ARG A 94 -18.59 4.73 -10.09
N ASP A 95 -18.87 5.75 -9.30
CA ASP A 95 -17.83 6.49 -8.58
C ASP A 95 -17.41 5.73 -7.33
N VAL A 96 -16.12 5.40 -7.24
CA VAL A 96 -15.50 4.79 -6.07
C VAL A 96 -14.60 5.81 -5.41
N TRP A 97 -14.92 6.17 -4.17
CA TRP A 97 -14.19 7.14 -3.38
C TRP A 97 -12.95 6.54 -2.75
N ILE A 98 -11.89 7.32 -2.75
CA ILE A 98 -10.56 6.94 -2.26
C ILE A 98 -10.08 7.99 -1.29
N LYS A 99 -9.62 7.57 -0.11
CA LYS A 99 -8.84 8.38 0.81
C LYS A 99 -7.37 7.99 0.72
N VAL A 100 -6.50 8.93 1.02
CA VAL A 100 -5.06 8.77 0.83
C VAL A 100 -4.34 8.85 2.15
N PHE A 101 -3.51 7.85 2.42
CA PHE A 101 -2.52 7.87 3.49
C PHE A 101 -1.13 8.08 2.90
N LYS A 102 -0.20 8.57 3.71
CA LYS A 102 1.16 8.85 3.28
C LYS A 102 2.17 8.24 4.26
N PHE A 103 3.18 7.61 3.72
CA PHE A 103 4.42 7.29 4.40
C PHE A 103 5.55 8.12 3.80
N THR A 104 6.49 8.58 4.60
CA THR A 104 7.64 9.34 4.10
C THR A 104 8.91 8.58 4.40
N TYR A 105 9.54 8.04 3.35
CA TYR A 105 10.87 7.46 3.45
C TYR A 105 11.93 8.56 3.37
N LYS A 106 12.91 8.54 4.27
CA LYS A 106 14.06 9.43 4.25
C LYS A 106 15.25 8.68 3.66
N SER A 107 15.70 9.10 2.48
CA SER A 107 16.84 8.52 1.78
C SER A 107 18.17 8.86 2.48
N LYS A 108 19.25 8.19 2.08
CA LYS A 108 20.62 8.48 2.55
C LYS A 108 21.09 9.88 2.12
N SER A 109 20.63 10.38 0.97
CA SER A 109 20.88 11.74 0.53
C SER A 109 20.15 12.81 1.36
N GLY A 110 19.22 12.40 2.24
CA GLY A 110 18.35 13.28 3.02
C GLY A 110 17.05 13.66 2.30
N LEU A 111 16.87 13.27 1.04
CA LEU A 111 15.64 13.50 0.29
C LEU A 111 14.47 12.69 0.89
N LYS A 112 13.32 13.33 1.00
CA LYS A 112 12.09 12.70 1.48
C LYS A 112 11.28 12.17 0.30
N ILE A 113 11.10 10.85 0.25
CA ILE A 113 10.31 10.17 -0.76
C ILE A 113 8.94 9.83 -0.17
N PRO A 114 7.86 10.48 -0.60
CA PRO A 114 6.52 10.12 -0.16
C PRO A 114 6.02 8.90 -0.91
N ILE A 115 5.39 8.01 -0.17
CA ILE A 115 4.62 6.90 -0.70
C ILE A 115 3.17 7.10 -0.32
N PHE A 116 2.30 7.18 -1.31
CA PHE A 116 0.87 7.37 -1.13
C PHE A 116 0.15 6.03 -1.21
N PHE A 117 -0.67 5.75 -0.20
CA PHE A 117 -1.46 4.54 -0.07
C PHE A 117 -2.92 4.87 -0.30
N LEU A 118 -3.51 4.25 -1.31
CA LEU A 118 -4.89 4.46 -1.73
C LEU A 118 -5.80 3.48 -1.00
N ASP A 119 -6.81 3.98 -0.28
CA ASP A 119 -7.75 3.21 0.51
C ASP A 119 -9.19 3.44 0.04
N THR A 120 -9.86 2.39 -0.42
CA THR A 120 -11.26 2.43 -0.82
C THR A 120 -12.23 2.23 0.36
N ASP A 121 -11.74 1.95 1.57
CA ASP A 121 -12.60 1.90 2.75
C ASP A 121 -13.06 3.31 3.16
N HIS A 122 -13.89 3.90 2.31
CA HIS A 122 -14.44 5.24 2.42
C HIS A 122 -15.94 5.16 2.72
N GLU A 123 -16.45 6.05 3.59
CA GLU A 123 -17.85 6.05 4.05
C GLU A 123 -18.87 6.25 2.92
N LYS A 124 -18.51 6.99 1.87
CA LYS A 124 -19.32 7.22 0.68
C LYS A 124 -19.44 6.00 -0.24
N ASN A 125 -18.62 4.96 0.00
CA ASN A 125 -18.62 3.75 -0.82
C ASN A 125 -19.62 2.72 -0.31
N LYS A 126 -20.15 1.92 -1.24
CA LYS A 126 -20.88 0.69 -0.91
C LYS A 126 -19.94 -0.35 -0.31
N LYS A 127 -20.48 -1.34 0.38
CA LYS A 127 -19.70 -2.39 1.06
C LYS A 127 -18.75 -3.12 0.12
N GLU A 128 -19.21 -3.46 -1.09
CA GLU A 128 -18.41 -4.14 -2.11
C GLU A 128 -17.23 -3.29 -2.62
N ASP A 129 -17.36 -1.97 -2.63
CA ASP A 129 -16.29 -1.08 -3.06
C ASP A 129 -15.30 -0.78 -1.92
N ARG A 130 -15.77 -0.77 -0.67
CA ARG A 130 -14.91 -0.54 0.49
C ARG A 130 -13.86 -1.62 0.70
N ILE A 131 -14.08 -2.82 0.19
CA ILE A 131 -13.16 -3.95 0.34
C ILE A 131 -12.19 -4.14 -0.82
N LEU A 132 -12.23 -3.28 -1.86
CA LEU A 132 -11.37 -3.40 -3.04
C LEU A 132 -9.88 -3.36 -2.71
N THR A 133 -9.49 -2.60 -1.68
CA THR A 133 -8.11 -2.49 -1.21
C THR A 133 -7.86 -3.24 0.10
N LEU A 134 -8.80 -4.09 0.56
CA LEU A 134 -8.72 -4.70 1.87
C LEU A 134 -7.54 -5.67 1.98
N ARG A 135 -7.34 -6.52 0.96
CA ARG A 135 -6.41 -7.65 1.01
C ARG A 135 -5.49 -7.69 -0.19
N LEU A 136 -4.22 -7.95 0.10
CA LEU A 136 -3.23 -8.28 -0.93
C LEU A 136 -3.44 -9.74 -1.37
N TYR A 137 -3.75 -9.93 -2.66
CA TYR A 137 -4.09 -11.24 -3.26
C TYR A 137 -5.26 -11.95 -2.56
N SER A 138 -6.46 -11.52 -2.86
CA SER A 138 -7.66 -12.29 -2.50
C SER A 138 -7.70 -13.53 -3.38
N GLY A 139 -7.34 -14.70 -2.85
CA GLY A 139 -7.64 -15.97 -3.50
C GLY A 139 -9.15 -16.17 -3.58
N ASP A 140 -9.66 -16.56 -4.75
CA ASP A 140 -11.03 -17.02 -4.86
C ASP A 140 -11.18 -18.24 -3.95
N LYS A 141 -12.05 -18.12 -2.95
CA LYS A 141 -12.56 -19.31 -2.29
C LYS A 141 -13.59 -19.91 -3.24
N ASN A 142 -13.16 -20.83 -4.10
CA ASN A 142 -14.05 -21.78 -4.76
C ASN A 142 -14.57 -22.78 -3.74
#